data_df938a8832c1b5ac97e2b62b008c0ccf
#
_entry.id   df938a8832c1b5ac97e2b62b008c0ccf
#
_cell.length_a   1.000
_cell.length_b   1.000
_cell.length_c   1.000
_cell.angle_alpha   90.00
_cell.angle_beta   90.00
_cell.angle_gamma   90.00
#
_symmetry.space_group_name_H-M   'P 1'
#
loop_
_entity.id
_entity.type
_entity.pdbx_description
1 polymer ?
#
loop_
_entity_poly.entity_id
_entity_poly.type
_entity_poly.pdbx_seq_one_letter_code
_entity_poly.pdbx_strand_id
1 'polypeptide(L)'
;MPNLKGFFLLLCTTIAFTSTAFAAHHSSDDGESALSPIEKAAEYPLLLRRTTLIVRDIEASLALYEAALGMEIIYDEQIARPHASEDREQRLRLIFLRASHDHVGVIGLIDYEYGYPEHPAHSKPIRQEGFTPGNPILLFNTQELNTRWPTIAATPGVKVVKAPGLRTYPGYDGGPDIKVMVSIFYDPDGYLIELNQIVTE
;
A
#
# COMPACT_ATOMS: atom_id res chain seq x y z
N MET A 1 -40.08 12.17 -4.00
CA MET A 1 -39.15 11.70 -5.01
C MET A 1 -38.53 12.89 -5.70
N PRO A 2 -37.26 13.21 -5.47
CA PRO A 2 -36.46 13.78 -6.55
C PRO A 2 -35.16 13.00 -6.74
N ASN A 3 -34.79 12.91 -8.02
CA ASN A 3 -33.62 12.23 -8.57
C ASN A 3 -32.30 12.83 -8.09
N LEU A 4 -31.45 12.01 -7.48
CA LEU A 4 -30.07 12.34 -7.17
C LEU A 4 -29.17 11.82 -8.30
N LYS A 5 -28.88 12.64 -9.30
CA LYS A 5 -27.81 12.40 -10.26
C LYS A 5 -26.56 13.13 -9.76
N GLY A 6 -25.73 12.43 -8.98
CA GLY A 6 -24.41 12.92 -8.62
C GLY A 6 -23.44 12.76 -9.80
N PHE A 7 -23.03 13.87 -10.39
CA PHE A 7 -22.02 13.94 -11.43
C PHE A 7 -20.63 13.86 -10.78
N PHE A 8 -19.91 12.75 -11.00
CA PHE A 8 -18.50 12.63 -10.65
C PHE A 8 -17.68 13.33 -11.74
N LEU A 9 -17.24 14.57 -11.49
CA LEU A 9 -16.32 15.28 -12.36
C LEU A 9 -14.88 14.96 -11.96
N LEU A 10 -14.24 14.07 -12.72
CA LEU A 10 -12.83 13.75 -12.61
C LEU A 10 -12.01 14.88 -13.25
N LEU A 11 -11.43 15.75 -12.42
CA LEU A 11 -10.57 16.85 -12.90
C LEU A 11 -9.17 16.29 -13.18
N CYS A 12 -8.88 15.94 -14.45
CA CYS A 12 -7.53 15.71 -14.95
C CYS A 12 -6.85 17.05 -15.20
N THR A 13 -6.01 17.51 -14.27
CA THR A 13 -5.06 18.61 -14.53
C THR A 13 -3.82 18.03 -15.21
N THR A 14 -3.64 18.36 -16.48
CA THR A 14 -2.41 18.10 -17.24
C THR A 14 -1.34 19.11 -16.80
N ILE A 15 -0.32 18.65 -16.10
CA ILE A 15 0.89 19.42 -15.82
C ILE A 15 1.86 19.16 -16.98
N ALA A 16 2.12 20.20 -17.78
CA ALA A 16 3.14 20.17 -18.81
C ALA A 16 4.53 20.34 -18.19
N PHE A 17 5.37 19.31 -18.30
CA PHE A 17 6.78 19.38 -17.98
C PHE A 17 7.57 19.89 -19.19
N THR A 18 8.23 21.05 -19.04
CA THR A 18 9.24 21.52 -19.99
C THR A 18 10.55 20.80 -19.72
N SER A 19 11.00 19.97 -20.66
CA SER A 19 12.29 19.29 -20.64
C SER A 19 13.41 20.25 -21.01
N THR A 20 14.32 20.52 -20.07
CA THR A 20 15.65 21.05 -20.39
C THR A 20 16.59 19.90 -20.70
N ALA A 21 17.04 19.83 -21.94
CA ALA A 21 18.02 18.84 -22.40
C ALA A 21 19.40 19.15 -21.82
N PHE A 22 19.94 18.21 -21.05
CA PHE A 22 21.37 18.18 -20.72
C PHE A 22 22.06 17.18 -21.65
N ALA A 23 23.01 17.66 -22.42
CA ALA A 23 23.81 16.83 -23.29
C ALA A 23 24.83 16.05 -22.45
N ALA A 24 24.76 14.71 -22.47
CA ALA A 24 25.74 13.82 -21.89
C ALA A 24 26.48 13.03 -22.96
N HIS A 25 27.77 12.89 -22.75
CA HIS A 25 28.79 12.27 -23.59
C HIS A 25 28.46 10.82 -23.94
N HIS A 26 28.66 10.50 -25.19
CA HIS A 26 28.59 9.15 -25.77
C HIS A 26 29.78 8.31 -25.26
N SER A 27 29.49 7.20 -24.62
CA SER A 27 30.34 6.00 -24.61
C SER A 27 29.48 4.85 -25.08
N SER A 28 29.84 4.32 -26.27
CA SER A 28 29.24 3.12 -26.86
C SER A 28 29.58 1.89 -26.01
N ASP A 29 28.59 1.38 -25.31
CA ASP A 29 28.57 0.02 -24.78
C ASP A 29 27.26 -0.62 -25.29
N ASP A 30 27.38 -1.61 -26.18
CA ASP A 30 26.29 -2.35 -26.83
C ASP A 30 25.67 -3.34 -25.82
N GLY A 31 25.21 -2.83 -24.68
CA GLY A 31 24.36 -3.53 -23.72
C GLY A 31 22.89 -3.19 -24.02
N GLU A 32 22.11 -4.19 -24.37
CA GLU A 32 20.65 -4.11 -24.45
C GLU A 32 20.14 -3.39 -23.21
N SER A 33 19.77 -2.11 -23.38
CA SER A 33 19.27 -1.27 -22.29
C SER A 33 17.98 -1.88 -21.76
N ALA A 34 18.08 -2.57 -20.63
CA ALA A 34 16.90 -3.10 -19.95
C ALA A 34 15.92 -1.95 -19.70
N LEU A 35 14.68 -2.07 -20.19
CA LEU A 35 13.62 -1.11 -19.97
C LEU A 35 13.48 -0.79 -18.48
N SER A 36 13.31 0.47 -18.16
CA SER A 36 13.01 0.87 -16.78
C SER A 36 11.70 0.20 -16.32
N PRO A 37 11.51 0.00 -15.01
CA PRO A 37 10.26 -0.56 -14.51
C PRO A 37 9.00 0.22 -14.93
N ILE A 38 9.12 1.53 -15.20
CA ILE A 38 8.02 2.36 -15.72
C ILE A 38 7.71 1.98 -17.18
N GLU A 39 8.74 1.84 -18.00
CA GLU A 39 8.57 1.44 -19.41
C GLU A 39 7.99 0.04 -19.51
N LYS A 40 8.46 -0.92 -18.68
CA LYS A 40 7.86 -2.25 -18.57
C LYS A 40 6.40 -2.20 -18.12
N ALA A 41 6.05 -1.33 -17.16
CA ALA A 41 4.68 -1.16 -16.70
C ALA A 41 3.77 -0.60 -17.81
N ALA A 42 4.30 0.23 -18.74
CA ALA A 42 3.56 0.77 -19.88
C ALA A 42 3.19 -0.29 -20.93
N GLU A 43 3.85 -1.44 -20.91
CA GLU A 43 3.53 -2.58 -21.80
C GLU A 43 2.22 -3.29 -21.42
N TYR A 44 1.74 -3.10 -20.19
CA TYR A 44 0.50 -3.73 -19.71
C TYR A 44 -0.71 -2.81 -19.96
N PRO A 45 -1.75 -3.30 -20.64
CA PRO A 45 -2.97 -2.50 -20.89
C PRO A 45 -3.73 -2.16 -19.62
N LEU A 46 -3.52 -2.92 -18.55
CA LEU A 46 -4.11 -2.70 -17.22
C LEU A 46 -3.07 -3.05 -16.15
N LEU A 47 -2.84 -2.14 -15.21
CA LEU A 47 -1.90 -2.31 -14.12
C LEU A 47 -2.53 -1.90 -12.79
N LEU A 48 -2.50 -2.80 -11.80
CA LEU A 48 -2.82 -2.44 -10.42
C LEU A 48 -1.63 -1.70 -9.79
N ARG A 49 -1.69 -0.38 -9.81
CA ARG A 49 -0.61 0.47 -9.31
C ARG A 49 -0.56 0.55 -7.79
N ARG A 50 -1.71 0.78 -7.18
CA ARG A 50 -1.81 1.13 -5.77
C ARG A 50 -3.07 0.54 -5.14
N THR A 51 -2.93 0.05 -3.91
CA THR A 51 -4.03 -0.20 -3.01
C THR A 51 -4.08 0.93 -1.98
N THR A 52 -5.21 1.64 -1.88
CA THR A 52 -5.36 2.73 -0.91
C THR A 52 -6.22 2.26 0.26
N LEU A 53 -5.69 2.40 1.47
CA LEU A 53 -6.32 2.06 2.73
C LEU A 53 -6.82 3.34 3.39
N ILE A 54 -8.07 3.33 3.83
CA ILE A 54 -8.64 4.40 4.65
C ILE A 54 -8.35 4.05 6.09
N VAL A 55 -7.56 4.88 6.75
CA VAL A 55 -7.06 4.62 8.10
C VAL A 55 -7.65 5.62 9.11
N ARG A 56 -7.69 5.21 10.38
CA ARG A 56 -8.21 6.02 11.48
C ARG A 56 -7.17 6.95 12.07
N ASP A 57 -5.95 6.47 12.09
CA ASP A 57 -4.77 7.12 12.63
C ASP A 57 -3.59 6.78 11.74
N ILE A 58 -3.15 7.77 10.97
CA ILE A 58 -2.09 7.58 9.98
C ILE A 58 -0.74 7.29 10.65
N GLU A 59 -0.49 7.81 11.86
CA GLU A 59 0.74 7.57 12.60
C GLU A 59 0.81 6.12 13.12
N ALA A 60 -0.32 5.58 13.58
CA ALA A 60 -0.42 4.17 13.95
C ALA A 60 -0.16 3.26 12.74
N SER A 61 -0.66 3.62 11.56
CA SER A 61 -0.41 2.90 10.32
C SER A 61 1.05 3.00 9.87
N LEU A 62 1.68 4.18 9.98
CA LEU A 62 3.11 4.37 9.67
C LEU A 62 4.01 3.54 10.59
N ALA A 63 3.67 3.40 11.87
CA ALA A 63 4.41 2.52 12.76
C ALA A 63 4.49 1.06 12.27
N LEU A 64 3.47 0.60 11.55
CA LEU A 64 3.48 -0.72 10.91
C LEU A 64 4.14 -0.69 9.53
N TYR A 65 3.59 0.10 8.61
CA TYR A 65 3.96 0.00 7.19
C TYR A 65 5.35 0.57 6.90
N GLU A 66 5.71 1.71 7.48
CA GLU A 66 7.03 2.31 7.32
C GLU A 66 8.05 1.66 8.29
N ALA A 67 7.80 1.78 9.61
CA ALA A 67 8.81 1.43 10.58
C ALA A 67 9.02 -0.10 10.72
N ALA A 68 7.95 -0.90 10.83
CA ALA A 68 8.07 -2.34 11.06
C ALA A 68 8.22 -3.14 9.75
N LEU A 69 7.45 -2.82 8.71
CA LEU A 69 7.55 -3.48 7.40
C LEU A 69 8.67 -2.89 6.52
N GLY A 70 9.15 -1.69 6.83
CA GLY A 70 10.28 -1.04 6.13
C GLY A 70 9.94 -0.50 4.75
N MET A 71 8.69 -0.08 4.53
CA MET A 71 8.30 0.61 3.30
C MET A 71 8.82 2.04 3.30
N GLU A 72 9.10 2.58 2.14
CA GLU A 72 9.59 3.94 1.97
C GLU A 72 8.45 4.90 1.62
N ILE A 73 8.38 6.04 2.31
CA ILE A 73 7.45 7.12 1.95
C ILE A 73 7.94 7.78 0.66
N ILE A 74 7.11 7.75 -0.39
CA ILE A 74 7.38 8.38 -1.68
C ILE A 74 6.47 9.58 -1.97
N TYR A 75 5.47 9.81 -1.12
CA TYR A 75 4.56 10.95 -1.20
C TYR A 75 3.90 11.15 0.17
N ASP A 76 3.82 12.40 0.63
CA ASP A 76 3.15 12.78 1.88
C ASP A 76 2.61 14.20 1.76
N GLU A 77 1.28 14.32 1.70
CA GLU A 77 0.60 15.61 1.53
C GLU A 77 -0.61 15.76 2.44
N GLN A 78 -0.73 16.94 3.01
CA GLN A 78 -1.93 17.38 3.71
C GLN A 78 -2.79 18.21 2.74
N ILE A 79 -4.02 17.80 2.57
CA ILE A 79 -4.97 18.40 1.63
C ILE A 79 -6.14 18.97 2.40
N ALA A 80 -6.39 20.27 2.21
CA ALA A 80 -7.56 20.96 2.74
C ALA A 80 -8.57 21.22 1.61
N ARG A 81 -9.84 20.93 1.87
CA ARG A 81 -10.93 21.12 0.90
C ARG A 81 -12.26 21.38 1.63
N PRO A 82 -13.26 21.97 0.95
CA PRO A 82 -14.61 22.02 1.52
C PRO A 82 -15.14 20.61 1.84
N HIS A 83 -15.74 20.46 2.99
CA HIS A 83 -16.38 19.19 3.37
C HIS A 83 -17.60 18.91 2.46
N ALA A 84 -17.84 17.65 2.10
CA ALA A 84 -18.85 17.28 1.12
C ALA A 84 -20.31 17.55 1.56
N SER A 85 -20.58 17.57 2.89
CA SER A 85 -21.94 17.66 3.45
C SER A 85 -22.07 18.65 4.63
N GLU A 86 -20.99 19.25 5.07
CA GLU A 86 -20.96 20.16 6.20
C GLU A 86 -20.35 21.51 5.79
N ASP A 87 -20.77 22.60 6.45
CA ASP A 87 -20.22 23.95 6.23
C ASP A 87 -18.91 24.13 7.02
N ARG A 88 -17.87 23.39 6.61
CA ARG A 88 -16.54 23.46 7.19
C ARG A 88 -15.47 22.98 6.19
N GLU A 89 -14.24 23.22 6.53
CA GLU A 89 -13.10 22.60 5.85
C GLU A 89 -12.93 21.15 6.32
N GLN A 90 -12.61 20.25 5.40
CA GLN A 90 -12.10 18.90 5.66
C GLN A 90 -10.61 18.88 5.38
N ARG A 91 -9.85 18.35 6.32
CA ARG A 91 -8.41 18.08 6.14
C ARG A 91 -8.18 16.59 6.07
N LEU A 92 -7.33 16.19 5.14
CA LEU A 92 -6.90 14.82 5.03
C LEU A 92 -5.38 14.77 4.84
N ARG A 93 -4.76 13.69 5.28
CA ARG A 93 -3.36 13.38 4.94
C ARG A 93 -3.34 12.16 4.05
N LEU A 94 -2.58 12.25 2.97
CA LEU A 94 -2.43 11.19 1.98
C LEU A 94 -0.96 10.85 1.85
N ILE A 95 -0.62 9.59 2.13
CA ILE A 95 0.74 9.07 2.06
C ILE A 95 0.79 7.93 1.05
N PHE A 96 1.85 7.87 0.25
CA PHE A 96 2.16 6.70 -0.57
C PHE A 96 3.44 6.06 -0.08
N LEU A 97 3.36 4.76 0.15
CA LEU A 97 4.44 3.92 0.63
C LEU A 97 4.83 2.93 -0.47
N ARG A 98 6.11 2.89 -0.79
CA ARG A 98 6.70 1.96 -1.74
C ARG A 98 7.06 0.65 -1.06
N ALA A 99 6.42 -0.45 -1.45
CA ALA A 99 6.83 -1.78 -1.03
C ALA A 99 7.92 -2.36 -1.96
N SER A 100 7.82 -2.08 -3.26
CA SER A 100 8.76 -2.62 -4.27
C SER A 100 9.20 -1.60 -5.30
N HIS A 101 8.28 -0.82 -5.85
CA HIS A 101 8.52 0.12 -6.95
C HIS A 101 7.57 1.33 -6.86
N ASP A 102 7.99 2.50 -7.38
CA ASP A 102 7.22 3.75 -7.31
C ASP A 102 5.87 3.70 -8.03
N HIS A 103 5.68 2.75 -8.94
CA HIS A 103 4.48 2.63 -9.75
C HIS A 103 3.71 1.33 -9.58
N VAL A 104 4.28 0.32 -8.88
CA VAL A 104 3.68 -1.01 -8.68
C VAL A 104 3.93 -1.45 -7.25
N GLY A 105 2.91 -2.01 -6.60
CA GLY A 105 3.01 -2.44 -5.20
C GLY A 105 3.09 -1.26 -4.23
N VAL A 106 2.41 -0.17 -4.56
CA VAL A 106 2.31 1.01 -3.69
C VAL A 106 1.13 0.85 -2.75
N ILE A 107 1.32 1.12 -1.48
CA ILE A 107 0.26 1.28 -0.49
C ILE A 107 -0.02 2.77 -0.32
N GLY A 108 -1.27 3.17 -0.49
CA GLY A 108 -1.73 4.50 -0.12
C GLY A 108 -2.38 4.45 1.26
N LEU A 109 -2.04 5.37 2.13
CA LEU A 109 -2.75 5.61 3.39
C LEU A 109 -3.50 6.93 3.27
N ILE A 110 -4.76 6.96 3.64
CA ILE A 110 -5.54 8.19 3.70
C ILE A 110 -6.29 8.27 5.03
N ASP A 111 -5.98 9.32 5.77
CA ASP A 111 -6.68 9.71 7.00
C ASP A 111 -7.55 10.93 6.66
N TYR A 112 -8.87 10.71 6.66
CA TYR A 112 -9.84 11.78 6.52
C TYR A 112 -10.03 12.45 7.89
N GLU A 113 -10.01 13.74 7.99
CA GLU A 113 -10.10 14.54 9.22
C GLU A 113 -8.76 14.68 9.99
N TYR A 114 -7.65 14.46 9.33
CA TYR A 114 -6.33 14.62 9.90
C TYR A 114 -6.10 16.02 10.48
N GLY A 115 -5.55 16.06 11.70
CA GLY A 115 -5.19 17.33 12.36
C GLY A 115 -6.35 18.12 12.98
N TYR A 116 -7.58 17.59 13.01
CA TYR A 116 -8.63 18.17 13.81
C TYR A 116 -8.47 17.80 15.29
N PRO A 117 -8.65 18.76 16.23
CA PRO A 117 -8.56 18.48 17.66
C PRO A 117 -9.56 17.44 18.15
N GLU A 118 -10.69 17.37 17.48
CA GLU A 118 -11.75 16.39 17.67
C GLU A 118 -11.71 15.39 16.51
N HIS A 119 -10.60 14.73 16.32
CA HIS A 119 -10.52 13.64 15.35
C HIS A 119 -11.73 12.73 15.58
N PRO A 120 -12.69 12.66 14.66
CA PRO A 120 -13.94 11.99 14.95
C PRO A 120 -13.61 10.56 15.35
N ALA A 121 -13.88 10.23 16.59
CA ALA A 121 -13.78 8.87 17.06
C ALA A 121 -14.62 8.03 16.10
N HIS A 122 -13.99 7.21 15.29
CA HIS A 122 -14.68 6.34 14.38
C HIS A 122 -15.62 5.47 15.20
N SER A 123 -16.92 5.76 15.14
CA SER A 123 -17.94 5.14 16.00
C SER A 123 -18.09 3.63 15.78
N LYS A 124 -17.66 3.16 14.60
CA LYS A 124 -17.72 1.75 14.27
C LYS A 124 -16.47 1.02 14.80
N PRO A 125 -16.62 -0.16 15.40
CA PRO A 125 -15.48 -0.96 15.83
C PRO A 125 -14.59 -1.34 14.64
N ILE A 126 -13.32 -1.63 14.95
CA ILE A 126 -12.39 -2.21 13.96
C ILE A 126 -12.94 -3.57 13.52
N ARG A 127 -13.08 -3.75 12.21
CA ARG A 127 -13.57 -5.00 11.63
C ARG A 127 -12.39 -5.93 11.38
N GLN A 128 -12.48 -7.16 11.84
CA GLN A 128 -11.46 -8.20 11.67
C GLN A 128 -12.15 -9.44 11.08
N GLU A 129 -12.46 -9.38 9.81
CA GLU A 129 -13.38 -10.33 9.16
C GLU A 129 -12.69 -11.55 8.56
N GLY A 130 -11.37 -11.66 8.63
CA GLY A 130 -10.62 -12.80 8.13
C GLY A 130 -10.80 -13.04 6.63
N PHE A 131 -10.84 -14.32 6.26
CA PHE A 131 -11.02 -14.77 4.87
C PHE A 131 -12.51 -14.77 4.48
N THR A 132 -13.17 -13.65 4.64
CA THR A 132 -14.61 -13.48 4.33
C THR A 132 -14.75 -12.82 2.96
N PRO A 133 -15.70 -13.29 2.11
CA PRO A 133 -15.96 -12.65 0.83
C PRO A 133 -16.22 -11.14 0.97
N GLY A 134 -15.56 -10.35 0.11
CA GLY A 134 -15.62 -8.89 0.14
C GLY A 134 -14.43 -8.21 0.85
N ASN A 135 -13.62 -8.95 1.61
CA ASN A 135 -12.41 -8.41 2.23
C ASN A 135 -11.17 -8.70 1.37
N PRO A 136 -10.31 -7.71 1.13
CA PRO A 136 -9.02 -7.93 0.52
C PRO A 136 -8.05 -8.54 1.53
N ILE A 137 -7.07 -9.28 1.02
CA ILE A 137 -5.89 -9.71 1.75
C ILE A 137 -4.69 -9.01 1.12
N LEU A 138 -3.92 -8.29 1.92
CA LEU A 138 -2.66 -7.71 1.47
C LEU A 138 -1.56 -8.75 1.65
N LEU A 139 -1.11 -9.33 0.55
CA LEU A 139 -0.02 -10.30 0.58
C LEU A 139 1.29 -9.62 0.23
N PHE A 140 2.24 -9.65 1.16
CA PHE A 140 3.61 -9.20 0.97
C PHE A 140 4.58 -10.36 1.04
N ASN A 141 5.67 -10.26 0.29
CA ASN A 141 6.80 -11.18 0.41
C ASN A 141 8.05 -10.42 0.87
N THR A 142 8.79 -10.99 1.80
CA THR A 142 10.04 -10.43 2.31
C THR A 142 11.12 -11.50 2.40
N GLN A 143 12.38 -11.10 2.36
CA GLN A 143 13.51 -11.99 2.67
C GLN A 143 13.92 -11.90 4.16
N GLU A 144 13.25 -11.06 4.96
CA GLU A 144 13.65 -10.69 6.31
C GLU A 144 12.57 -11.02 7.36
N LEU A 145 11.70 -12.00 7.10
CA LEU A 145 10.54 -12.27 7.95
C LEU A 145 10.93 -12.48 9.42
N ASN A 146 11.92 -13.31 9.68
CA ASN A 146 12.34 -13.62 11.05
C ASN A 146 12.91 -12.39 11.77
N THR A 147 13.63 -11.53 11.06
CA THR A 147 14.23 -10.29 11.62
C THR A 147 13.16 -9.25 11.91
N ARG A 148 12.18 -9.06 11.03
CA ARG A 148 11.13 -8.07 11.15
C ARG A 148 9.98 -8.48 12.06
N TRP A 149 9.73 -9.77 12.17
CA TRP A 149 8.56 -10.30 12.87
C TRP A 149 8.41 -9.81 14.31
N PRO A 150 9.46 -9.77 15.16
CA PRO A 150 9.33 -9.28 16.54
C PRO A 150 8.81 -7.84 16.61
N THR A 151 9.28 -6.96 15.72
CA THR A 151 8.84 -5.55 15.64
C THR A 151 7.40 -5.46 15.15
N ILE A 152 7.05 -6.23 14.11
CA ILE A 152 5.68 -6.27 13.57
C ILE A 152 4.69 -6.72 14.63
N ALA A 153 5.00 -7.83 15.33
CA ALA A 153 4.12 -8.39 16.35
C ALA A 153 3.97 -7.48 17.58
N ALA A 154 4.96 -6.62 17.85
CA ALA A 154 4.96 -5.68 18.95
C ALA A 154 4.36 -4.30 18.56
N THR A 155 4.07 -4.04 17.29
CA THR A 155 3.50 -2.76 16.82
C THR A 155 2.13 -2.55 17.44
N PRO A 156 1.86 -1.39 18.06
CA PRO A 156 0.55 -1.08 18.64
C PRO A 156 -0.58 -1.19 17.62
N GLY A 157 -1.68 -1.82 18.00
CA GLY A 157 -2.84 -2.04 17.13
C GLY A 157 -2.74 -3.27 16.22
N VAL A 158 -1.57 -3.84 16.02
CA VAL A 158 -1.41 -5.09 15.27
C VAL A 158 -1.99 -6.25 16.08
N LYS A 159 -2.80 -7.09 15.42
CA LYS A 159 -3.33 -8.31 16.02
C LYS A 159 -2.85 -9.53 15.28
N VAL A 160 -1.94 -10.27 15.88
CA VAL A 160 -1.41 -11.52 15.32
C VAL A 160 -2.51 -12.57 15.26
N VAL A 161 -2.77 -13.12 14.07
CA VAL A 161 -3.62 -14.29 13.83
C VAL A 161 -2.77 -15.54 13.79
N LYS A 162 -1.61 -15.49 13.15
CA LYS A 162 -0.69 -16.60 13.00
C LYS A 162 0.75 -16.10 12.91
N ALA A 163 1.58 -16.55 13.83
CA ALA A 163 3.02 -16.34 13.79
C ALA A 163 3.66 -17.08 12.60
N PRO A 164 4.87 -16.69 12.16
CA PRO A 164 5.58 -17.35 11.07
C PRO A 164 5.65 -18.86 11.25
N GLY A 165 5.25 -19.58 10.23
CA GLY A 165 5.26 -21.04 10.21
C GLY A 165 5.40 -21.58 8.79
N LEU A 166 6.20 -22.65 8.65
CA LEU A 166 6.45 -23.27 7.35
C LEU A 166 5.19 -23.90 6.76
N ARG A 167 4.96 -23.66 5.47
CA ARG A 167 3.95 -24.28 4.63
C ARG A 167 4.59 -24.77 3.35
N THR A 168 4.03 -25.84 2.79
CA THR A 168 4.40 -26.36 1.49
C THR A 168 3.18 -26.27 0.58
N TYR A 169 3.38 -25.69 -0.60
CA TYR A 169 2.36 -25.54 -1.63
C TYR A 169 2.79 -26.26 -2.89
N PRO A 170 1.87 -26.84 -3.67
CA PRO A 170 2.19 -27.34 -4.99
C PRO A 170 2.82 -26.25 -5.86
N GLY A 171 3.85 -26.60 -6.62
CA GLY A 171 4.46 -25.69 -7.60
C GLY A 171 3.51 -25.36 -8.74
N TYR A 172 3.79 -24.25 -9.43
CA TYR A 172 3.03 -23.85 -10.61
C TYR A 172 3.28 -24.84 -11.75
N ASP A 173 2.24 -25.13 -12.53
CA ASP A 173 2.28 -25.99 -13.72
C ASP A 173 2.90 -27.39 -13.50
N GLY A 174 2.70 -27.94 -12.29
CA GLY A 174 3.28 -29.24 -11.92
C GLY A 174 4.77 -29.20 -11.60
N GLY A 175 5.33 -28.00 -11.41
CA GLY A 175 6.70 -27.81 -10.92
C GLY A 175 6.91 -28.30 -9.48
N PRO A 176 8.13 -28.20 -8.95
CA PRO A 176 8.47 -28.64 -7.60
C PRO A 176 7.69 -27.86 -6.55
N ASP A 177 7.43 -28.48 -5.42
CA ASP A 177 6.77 -27.87 -4.26
C ASP A 177 7.48 -26.58 -3.82
N ILE A 178 6.69 -25.58 -3.45
CA ILE A 178 7.18 -24.30 -2.96
C ILE A 178 7.05 -24.29 -1.43
N LYS A 179 8.16 -24.09 -0.73
CA LYS A 179 8.19 -23.91 0.71
C LYS A 179 8.11 -22.43 1.06
N VAL A 180 7.20 -22.06 1.94
CA VAL A 180 6.94 -20.67 2.33
C VAL A 180 6.78 -20.58 3.84
N MET A 181 7.50 -19.67 4.48
CA MET A 181 7.17 -19.21 5.83
C MET A 181 6.00 -18.24 5.72
N VAL A 182 4.90 -18.54 6.36
CA VAL A 182 3.64 -17.77 6.29
C VAL A 182 3.30 -17.21 7.66
N SER A 183 3.03 -15.90 7.72
CA SER A 183 2.45 -15.24 8.89
C SER A 183 1.20 -14.46 8.52
N ILE A 184 0.26 -14.30 9.45
CA ILE A 184 -1.01 -13.61 9.22
C ILE A 184 -1.30 -12.70 10.42
N PHE A 185 -1.67 -11.46 10.16
CA PHE A 185 -2.05 -10.50 11.18
C PHE A 185 -3.00 -9.43 10.62
N TYR A 186 -3.69 -8.74 11.51
CA TYR A 186 -4.42 -7.51 11.17
C TYR A 186 -3.57 -6.30 11.47
N ASP A 187 -3.67 -5.31 10.60
CA ASP A 187 -3.14 -3.98 10.86
C ASP A 187 -4.00 -3.21 11.90
N PRO A 188 -3.61 -2.00 12.32
CA PRO A 188 -4.37 -1.20 13.29
C PRO A 188 -5.83 -0.91 12.90
N ASP A 189 -6.17 -0.92 11.61
CA ASP A 189 -7.52 -0.67 11.10
C ASP A 189 -8.31 -1.93 10.77
N GLY A 190 -7.69 -3.11 10.89
CA GLY A 190 -8.32 -4.41 10.66
C GLY A 190 -8.18 -4.93 9.24
N TYR A 191 -7.30 -4.36 8.42
CA TYR A 191 -6.92 -4.97 7.14
C TYR A 191 -6.10 -6.22 7.38
N LEU A 192 -6.48 -7.31 6.71
CA LEU A 192 -5.79 -8.59 6.83
C LEU A 192 -4.52 -8.58 6.00
N ILE A 193 -3.40 -8.87 6.65
CA ILE A 193 -2.08 -8.96 6.02
C ILE A 193 -1.58 -10.39 6.12
N GLU A 194 -1.11 -10.91 5.00
CA GLU A 194 -0.29 -12.11 4.93
C GLU A 194 1.13 -11.70 4.55
N LEU A 195 2.10 -11.93 5.43
CA LEU A 195 3.52 -11.65 5.19
C LEU A 195 4.26 -12.97 5.09
N ASN A 196 4.86 -13.19 3.92
CA ASN A 196 5.49 -14.43 3.54
C ASN A 196 6.98 -14.27 3.29
N GLN A 197 7.70 -15.38 3.44
CA GLN A 197 9.06 -15.54 2.94
C GLN A 197 9.16 -16.87 2.20
N ILE A 198 9.48 -16.80 0.90
CA ILE A 198 9.78 -18.00 0.12
C ILE A 198 11.11 -18.57 0.60
N VAL A 199 11.12 -19.86 0.93
CA VAL A 199 12.33 -20.58 1.36
C VAL A 199 12.98 -21.18 0.13
N THR A 200 14.12 -20.62 -0.27
CA THR A 200 14.98 -21.20 -1.30
C THR A 200 15.92 -22.20 -0.64
N GLU A 201 16.07 -23.40 -1.25
CA GLU A 201 17.03 -24.41 -0.81
C GLU A 201 18.47 -23.98 -1.05
#